data_be37a67b065adcdb401ef6a653171036
#
_entry.id   be37a67b065adcdb401ef6a653171036
#
_cell.length_a   1.000
_cell.length_b   1.000
_cell.length_c   1.000
_cell.angle_alpha   90.00
_cell.angle_beta   90.00
_cell.angle_gamma   90.00
#
_symmetry.space_group_name_H-M   'P 1'
#
loop_
_entity.id
_entity.type
_entity.pdbx_description
1 polymer ?
#
loop_
_entity_poly.entity_id
_entity_poly.type
_entity_poly.pdbx_seq_one_letter_code
_entity_poly.pdbx_strand_id
1 'polypeptide(L)'
;KLSKSTIFETIAGSIAIAIVILLTALPAVTETPTRNVGVSDGLAVIRSSMFRFGMDHGATFEFTEDANLVEQLTARSRQDGTTDVQDGNADDLFFGPYLEAIPANAENGLSTVRVMPADIFEPVLNGSAGWVFVPATGRIYPDLPGDDARGVSYATY
;
A
#
# COMPACT_ATOMS: atom_id res chain seq x y z
N LYS A 1 14.47 62.98 33.80
CA LYS A 1 13.47 63.10 32.68
C LYS A 1 14.04 62.36 31.49
N LEU A 2 13.57 61.15 31.26
CA LEU A 2 13.96 60.36 30.08
C LEU A 2 13.45 61.08 28.81
N SER A 3 14.33 61.17 27.80
CA SER A 3 13.97 61.75 26.51
C SER A 3 12.88 60.89 25.82
N LYS A 4 11.95 61.56 25.14
CA LYS A 4 10.92 60.84 24.35
C LYS A 4 11.50 59.86 23.34
N SER A 5 12.71 60.15 22.82
CA SER A 5 13.45 59.26 21.92
C SER A 5 13.85 57.97 22.61
N THR A 6 14.37 58.03 23.84
CA THR A 6 14.81 56.85 24.59
C THR A 6 13.67 55.89 24.91
N ILE A 7 12.46 56.43 25.18
CA ILE A 7 11.26 55.63 25.45
C ILE A 7 10.79 54.91 24.20
N PHE A 8 10.89 55.57 23.03
CA PHE A 8 10.44 54.99 21.77
C PHE A 8 11.37 53.83 21.31
N GLU A 9 12.66 53.98 21.50
CA GLU A 9 13.65 52.93 21.17
C GLU A 9 13.51 51.73 22.10
N THR A 10 13.21 51.96 23.39
CA THR A 10 12.99 50.82 24.34
C THR A 10 11.73 50.05 24.03
N ILE A 11 10.65 50.71 23.63
CA ILE A 11 9.38 50.05 23.26
C ILE A 11 9.55 49.31 21.94
N ALA A 12 10.20 49.89 20.94
CA ALA A 12 10.45 49.24 19.66
C ALA A 12 11.33 47.97 19.80
N GLY A 13 12.39 48.04 20.64
CA GLY A 13 13.24 46.89 20.93
C GLY A 13 12.50 45.76 21.64
N SER A 14 11.65 46.10 22.59
CA SER A 14 10.84 45.11 23.36
C SER A 14 9.80 44.40 22.46
N ILE A 15 9.20 45.11 21.52
CA ILE A 15 8.24 44.51 20.55
C ILE A 15 8.97 43.58 19.59
N ALA A 16 10.16 43.97 19.10
CA ALA A 16 10.95 43.13 18.19
C ALA A 16 11.38 41.82 18.87
N ILE A 17 11.80 41.83 20.12
CA ILE A 17 12.18 40.66 20.89
C ILE A 17 10.95 39.76 21.12
N ALA A 18 9.78 40.32 21.43
CA ALA A 18 8.55 39.58 21.63
C ALA A 18 8.11 38.87 20.34
N ILE A 19 8.25 39.49 19.17
CA ILE A 19 7.92 38.88 17.88
C ILE A 19 8.88 37.72 17.57
N VAL A 20 10.16 37.86 17.82
CA VAL A 20 11.16 36.80 17.60
C VAL A 20 10.87 35.60 18.51
N ILE A 21 10.54 35.81 19.76
CA ILE A 21 10.19 34.74 20.70
C ILE A 21 8.88 34.04 20.28
N LEU A 22 7.90 34.79 19.77
CA LEU A 22 6.64 34.21 19.28
C LEU A 22 6.85 33.36 18.01
N LEU A 23 7.75 33.75 17.10
CA LEU A 23 8.07 32.97 15.91
C LEU A 23 8.85 31.68 16.24
N THR A 24 9.69 31.70 17.27
CA THR A 24 10.46 30.50 17.68
C THR A 24 9.64 29.55 18.56
N ALA A 25 8.51 30.02 19.11
CA ALA A 25 7.58 29.21 19.91
C ALA A 25 6.45 28.59 19.08
N LEU A 26 6.42 28.81 17.76
CA LEU A 26 5.52 28.04 16.90
C LEU A 26 5.95 26.58 17.00
N PRO A 27 5.04 25.66 17.43
CA PRO A 27 5.35 24.24 17.37
C PRO A 27 5.75 23.94 15.94
N ALA A 28 6.88 23.25 15.76
CA ALA A 28 7.24 22.71 14.45
C ALA A 28 5.98 22.05 13.91
N VAL A 29 5.57 22.42 12.71
CA VAL A 29 4.46 21.73 12.03
C VAL A 29 4.86 20.28 12.07
N THR A 30 4.22 19.52 12.95
CA THR A 30 4.38 18.08 13.01
C THR A 30 3.99 17.64 11.61
N GLU A 31 4.96 17.14 10.86
CA GLU A 31 4.68 16.52 9.58
C GLU A 31 3.52 15.60 9.84
N THR A 32 2.42 15.82 9.12
CA THR A 32 1.27 14.92 9.17
C THR A 32 1.87 13.55 8.99
N PRO A 33 1.73 12.59 9.94
CA PRO A 33 2.35 11.29 9.77
C PRO A 33 1.86 10.80 8.41
N THR A 34 2.79 10.60 7.48
CA THR A 34 2.50 9.92 6.22
C THR A 34 1.78 8.67 6.67
N ARG A 35 0.48 8.57 6.36
CA ARG A 35 -0.34 7.43 6.78
C ARG A 35 0.40 6.22 6.25
N ASN A 36 1.15 5.56 7.13
CA ASN A 36 1.75 4.29 6.81
C ASN A 36 0.56 3.39 6.48
N VAL A 37 0.39 3.12 5.18
CA VAL A 37 -0.59 2.15 4.72
C VAL A 37 -0.24 0.88 5.45
N GLY A 38 -1.04 0.53 6.44
CA GLY A 38 -0.77 -0.64 7.27
C GLY A 38 -0.80 -1.91 6.42
N VAL A 39 -0.26 -3.00 6.94
CA VAL A 39 -0.32 -4.32 6.28
C VAL A 39 -1.75 -4.64 5.85
N SER A 40 -2.74 -4.37 6.71
CA SER A 40 -4.16 -4.59 6.42
C SER A 40 -4.67 -3.78 5.24
N ASP A 41 -4.21 -2.53 5.08
CA ASP A 41 -4.65 -1.68 3.97
C ASP A 41 -4.08 -2.18 2.64
N GLY A 42 -2.79 -2.54 2.62
CA GLY A 42 -2.16 -3.14 1.43
C GLY A 42 -2.83 -4.45 1.02
N LEU A 43 -3.14 -5.30 2.01
CA LEU A 43 -3.85 -6.55 1.78
C LEU A 43 -5.27 -6.33 1.23
N ALA A 44 -6.01 -5.35 1.77
CA ALA A 44 -7.34 -5.00 1.29
C ALA A 44 -7.32 -4.48 -0.16
N VAL A 45 -6.31 -3.69 -0.53
CA VAL A 45 -6.10 -3.20 -1.90
C VAL A 45 -5.89 -4.38 -2.86
N ILE A 46 -5.01 -5.33 -2.53
CA ILE A 46 -4.75 -6.49 -3.39
C ILE A 46 -6.01 -7.34 -3.51
N ARG A 47 -6.68 -7.69 -2.40
CA ARG A 47 -7.90 -8.49 -2.40
C ARG A 47 -9.03 -7.86 -3.20
N SER A 48 -9.21 -6.54 -3.09
CA SER A 48 -10.19 -5.81 -3.87
C SER A 48 -9.89 -5.88 -5.37
N SER A 49 -8.61 -5.83 -5.75
CA SER A 49 -8.20 -5.94 -7.14
C SER A 49 -8.36 -7.35 -7.70
N MET A 50 -8.06 -8.38 -6.91
CA MET A 50 -8.34 -9.79 -7.25
C MET A 50 -9.84 -10.01 -7.45
N PHE A 51 -10.67 -9.46 -6.56
CA PHE A 51 -12.13 -9.55 -6.70
C PHE A 51 -12.63 -8.87 -7.99
N ARG A 52 -12.15 -7.66 -8.29
CA ARG A 52 -12.51 -6.95 -9.52
C ARG A 52 -12.08 -7.73 -10.77
N PHE A 53 -10.86 -8.26 -10.76
CA PHE A 53 -10.38 -9.12 -11.83
C PHE A 53 -11.33 -10.31 -12.04
N GLY A 54 -11.68 -11.04 -10.97
CA GLY A 54 -12.60 -12.17 -11.04
C GLY A 54 -14.00 -11.77 -11.58
N MET A 55 -14.52 -10.60 -11.20
CA MET A 55 -15.80 -10.11 -11.72
C MET A 55 -15.77 -9.83 -13.23
N ASP A 56 -14.68 -9.28 -13.74
CA ASP A 56 -14.55 -8.93 -15.16
C ASP A 56 -14.28 -10.18 -16.04
N HIS A 57 -13.59 -11.19 -15.50
CA HIS A 57 -13.23 -12.43 -16.23
C HIS A 57 -14.20 -13.60 -16.00
N GLY A 58 -15.26 -13.35 -15.22
CA GLY A 58 -16.25 -14.34 -14.82
C GLY A 58 -16.10 -14.73 -13.35
N ALA A 59 -17.22 -14.76 -12.64
CA ALA A 59 -17.25 -14.98 -11.17
C ALA A 59 -16.66 -16.33 -10.72
N THR A 60 -16.38 -17.24 -11.65
CA THR A 60 -15.76 -18.55 -11.41
C THR A 60 -14.28 -18.55 -11.78
N PHE A 61 -13.70 -17.39 -12.12
CA PHE A 61 -12.28 -17.33 -12.43
C PHE A 61 -11.45 -17.66 -11.20
N GLU A 62 -10.54 -18.62 -11.35
CA GLU A 62 -9.63 -19.05 -10.29
C GLU A 62 -8.20 -18.68 -10.68
N PHE A 63 -7.50 -18.02 -9.77
CA PHE A 63 -6.06 -17.79 -9.90
C PHE A 63 -5.34 -19.11 -9.62
N THR A 64 -4.60 -19.61 -10.59
CA THR A 64 -3.87 -20.87 -10.47
C THR A 64 -2.40 -20.66 -10.10
N GLU A 65 -1.69 -21.72 -9.76
CA GLU A 65 -0.25 -21.69 -9.48
C GLU A 65 0.55 -21.16 -10.69
N ASP A 66 0.15 -21.54 -11.91
CA ASP A 66 0.82 -21.14 -13.15
C ASP A 66 0.44 -19.72 -13.60
N ALA A 67 -0.63 -19.16 -13.03
CA ALA A 67 -1.07 -17.81 -13.36
C ALA A 67 -0.13 -16.77 -12.76
N ASN A 68 0.36 -15.84 -13.57
CA ASN A 68 1.12 -14.69 -13.08
C ASN A 68 0.17 -13.68 -12.45
N LEU A 69 -0.22 -13.90 -11.19
CA LEU A 69 -1.12 -13.04 -10.43
C LEU A 69 -0.71 -11.56 -10.50
N VAL A 70 0.59 -11.28 -10.38
CA VAL A 70 1.11 -9.90 -10.42
C VAL A 70 0.78 -9.26 -11.76
N GLU A 71 1.08 -9.95 -12.86
CA GLU A 71 0.83 -9.46 -14.21
C GLU A 71 -0.66 -9.31 -14.49
N GLN A 72 -1.48 -10.29 -14.07
CA GLN A 72 -2.94 -10.21 -14.20
C GLN A 72 -3.55 -8.99 -13.47
N LEU A 73 -2.98 -8.58 -12.37
CA LEU A 73 -3.45 -7.41 -11.64
C LEU A 73 -2.86 -6.08 -12.16
N THR A 74 -1.66 -6.09 -12.72
CA THR A 74 -0.94 -4.85 -13.09
C THR A 74 -0.88 -4.59 -14.59
N ALA A 75 -1.29 -5.53 -15.43
CA ALA A 75 -1.37 -5.36 -16.86
C ALA A 75 -2.84 -5.38 -17.37
N ARG A 76 -3.00 -5.13 -18.65
CA ARG A 76 -4.28 -5.36 -19.34
C ARG A 76 -4.42 -6.84 -19.66
N SER A 77 -5.64 -7.34 -19.59
CA SER A 77 -5.93 -8.76 -19.84
C SER A 77 -7.11 -8.93 -20.80
N ARG A 78 -7.17 -10.07 -21.44
CA ARG A 78 -8.33 -10.52 -22.24
C ARG A 78 -9.37 -11.20 -21.35
N GLN A 79 -10.53 -11.50 -21.91
CA GLN A 79 -11.63 -12.18 -21.22
C GLN A 79 -11.22 -13.52 -20.58
N ASP A 80 -10.25 -14.22 -21.13
CA ASP A 80 -9.71 -15.50 -20.63
C ASP A 80 -8.63 -15.31 -19.54
N GLY A 81 -8.32 -14.06 -19.15
CA GLY A 81 -7.29 -13.72 -18.16
C GLY A 81 -5.88 -13.66 -18.69
N THR A 82 -5.66 -13.87 -19.98
CA THR A 82 -4.30 -13.76 -20.58
C THR A 82 -3.86 -12.31 -20.65
N THR A 83 -2.58 -12.06 -20.35
CA THR A 83 -1.97 -10.73 -20.29
C THR A 83 -1.05 -10.41 -21.46
N ASP A 84 -0.71 -11.39 -22.29
CA ASP A 84 0.06 -11.17 -23.52
C ASP A 84 -0.82 -10.50 -24.60
N VAL A 85 -1.05 -9.19 -24.37
CA VAL A 85 -1.84 -8.34 -25.23
C VAL A 85 -0.91 -7.65 -26.22
N GLN A 86 -0.52 -8.35 -27.28
CA GLN A 86 -0.01 -7.69 -28.49
C GLN A 86 -1.19 -7.03 -29.18
N ASP A 87 -0.99 -5.86 -29.83
CA ASP A 87 -2.01 -5.05 -30.48
C ASP A 87 -3.04 -5.93 -31.19
N GLY A 88 -4.15 -6.20 -30.46
CA GLY A 88 -5.23 -7.05 -30.93
C GLY A 88 -6.14 -6.31 -31.91
N ASN A 89 -7.06 -7.04 -32.52
CA ASN A 89 -8.11 -6.44 -33.35
C ASN A 89 -8.91 -5.41 -32.53
N ALA A 90 -9.41 -4.38 -33.20
CA ALA A 90 -10.19 -3.31 -32.58
C ALA A 90 -11.44 -3.83 -31.81
N ASP A 91 -11.84 -5.06 -32.05
CA ASP A 91 -13.00 -5.72 -31.44
C ASP A 91 -12.65 -6.52 -30.17
N ASP A 92 -11.36 -6.62 -29.79
CA ASP A 92 -10.95 -7.33 -28.57
C ASP A 92 -11.34 -6.54 -27.32
N LEU A 93 -12.07 -7.17 -26.42
CA LEU A 93 -12.42 -6.61 -25.12
C LEU A 93 -11.27 -6.81 -24.16
N PHE A 94 -10.79 -5.71 -23.57
CA PHE A 94 -9.70 -5.70 -22.61
C PHE A 94 -10.16 -5.18 -21.25
N PHE A 95 -9.59 -5.73 -20.20
CA PHE A 95 -9.85 -5.37 -18.81
C PHE A 95 -8.56 -4.91 -18.12
N GLY A 96 -8.67 -4.24 -16.98
CA GLY A 96 -7.54 -3.77 -16.19
C GLY A 96 -6.77 -2.58 -16.81
N PRO A 97 -5.57 -2.26 -16.30
CA PRO A 97 -4.99 -2.82 -15.07
C PRO A 97 -5.82 -2.50 -13.82
N TYR A 98 -5.77 -3.36 -12.82
CA TYR A 98 -6.50 -3.20 -11.54
C TYR A 98 -5.66 -2.53 -10.48
N LEU A 99 -4.34 -2.61 -10.63
CA LEU A 99 -3.33 -1.95 -9.82
C LEU A 99 -2.28 -1.33 -10.74
N GLU A 100 -1.74 -0.21 -10.34
CA GLU A 100 -0.53 0.35 -10.98
C GLU A 100 0.70 -0.51 -10.63
N ALA A 101 0.78 -0.93 -9.37
CA ALA A 101 1.80 -1.85 -8.86
C ALA A 101 1.28 -2.57 -7.62
N ILE A 102 1.85 -3.72 -7.29
CA ILE A 102 1.58 -4.39 -6.02
C ILE A 102 2.09 -3.49 -4.87
N PRO A 103 1.23 -3.16 -3.89
CA PRO A 103 1.66 -2.33 -2.76
C PRO A 103 2.77 -3.02 -1.96
N ALA A 104 3.72 -2.24 -1.47
CA ALA A 104 4.71 -2.75 -0.54
C ALA A 104 4.05 -3.14 0.79
N ASN A 105 4.44 -4.26 1.36
CA ASN A 105 4.06 -4.65 2.71
C ASN A 105 4.73 -3.70 3.71
N ALA A 106 3.95 -3.07 4.57
CA ALA A 106 4.42 -2.01 5.46
C ALA A 106 5.46 -2.48 6.49
N GLU A 107 5.49 -3.77 6.83
CA GLU A 107 6.40 -4.32 7.84
C GLU A 107 7.77 -4.69 7.26
N ASN A 108 7.82 -5.27 6.03
CA ASN A 108 9.09 -5.71 5.43
C ASN A 108 9.51 -4.90 4.18
N GLY A 109 8.66 -3.98 3.71
CA GLY A 109 8.94 -3.10 2.56
C GLY A 109 8.93 -3.81 1.19
N LEU A 110 8.58 -5.10 1.14
CA LEU A 110 8.59 -5.87 -0.11
C LEU A 110 7.24 -5.80 -0.83
N SER A 111 7.26 -5.67 -2.15
CA SER A 111 6.08 -5.71 -3.02
C SER A 111 5.96 -6.99 -3.86
N THR A 112 6.83 -7.96 -3.63
CA THR A 112 6.81 -9.23 -4.33
C THR A 112 5.68 -10.13 -3.82
N VAL A 113 5.16 -10.98 -4.71
CA VAL A 113 4.18 -12.01 -4.35
C VAL A 113 4.83 -13.38 -4.58
N ARG A 114 4.84 -14.19 -3.54
CA ARG A 114 5.23 -15.60 -3.61
C ARG A 114 3.97 -16.45 -3.76
N VAL A 115 3.98 -17.37 -4.72
CA VAL A 115 2.87 -18.29 -4.95
C VAL A 115 3.19 -19.63 -4.31
N MET A 116 2.23 -20.17 -3.55
CA MET A 116 2.35 -21.50 -2.95
C MET A 116 1.99 -22.60 -3.97
N PRO A 117 2.53 -23.81 -3.80
CA PRO A 117 2.07 -24.97 -4.58
C PRO A 117 0.56 -25.20 -4.43
N ALA A 118 -0.08 -25.70 -5.51
CA ALA A 118 -1.53 -25.84 -5.57
C ALA A 118 -2.11 -26.87 -4.58
N ASP A 119 -1.30 -27.75 -4.05
CA ASP A 119 -1.68 -28.75 -3.03
C ASP A 119 -1.56 -28.26 -1.58
N ILE A 120 -1.10 -27.02 -1.39
CA ILE A 120 -0.93 -26.39 -0.06
C ILE A 120 -2.12 -25.48 0.23
N PHE A 121 -2.84 -25.76 1.33
CA PHE A 121 -4.04 -25.04 1.74
C PHE A 121 -3.77 -23.98 2.81
N GLU A 122 -2.69 -24.13 3.58
CA GLU A 122 -2.33 -23.19 4.64
C GLU A 122 -1.12 -22.33 4.22
N PRO A 123 -1.11 -21.03 4.54
CA PRO A 123 0.01 -20.18 4.17
C PRO A 123 1.27 -20.55 4.96
N VAL A 124 2.39 -20.77 4.28
CA VAL A 124 3.72 -20.89 4.90
C VAL A 124 4.39 -19.53 4.82
N LEU A 125 4.41 -18.79 5.94
CA LEU A 125 4.93 -17.43 6.03
C LEU A 125 6.41 -17.48 6.44
N ASN A 126 7.30 -16.86 5.64
CA ASN A 126 8.74 -16.88 5.89
C ASN A 126 9.46 -15.54 5.72
N GLY A 127 8.73 -14.48 5.33
CA GLY A 127 9.26 -13.14 5.16
C GLY A 127 10.08 -12.91 3.89
N SER A 128 10.13 -13.88 2.96
CA SER A 128 10.92 -13.75 1.73
C SER A 128 10.25 -12.90 0.65
N ALA A 129 8.96 -12.60 0.81
CA ALA A 129 8.18 -11.75 -0.07
C ALA A 129 7.34 -10.75 0.73
N GLY A 130 6.72 -9.79 0.07
CA GLY A 130 5.73 -8.91 0.72
C GLY A 130 4.44 -9.67 1.03
N TRP A 131 4.05 -10.53 0.09
CA TRP A 131 2.78 -11.24 0.11
C TRP A 131 2.96 -12.69 -0.30
N VAL A 132 2.07 -13.56 0.16
CA VAL A 132 2.01 -14.95 -0.26
C VAL A 132 0.60 -15.28 -0.73
N PHE A 133 0.49 -15.81 -1.94
CA PHE A 133 -0.76 -16.28 -2.51
C PHE A 133 -0.86 -17.81 -2.38
N VAL A 134 -2.04 -18.28 -1.96
CA VAL A 134 -2.35 -19.71 -1.78
C VAL A 134 -3.42 -20.11 -2.81
N PRO A 135 -3.04 -20.68 -3.96
CA PRO A 135 -3.97 -21.02 -5.04
C PRO A 135 -5.10 -21.96 -4.59
N ALA A 136 -4.78 -22.95 -3.75
CA ALA A 136 -5.77 -23.92 -3.24
C ALA A 136 -6.97 -23.27 -2.53
N THR A 137 -6.82 -22.04 -2.00
CA THR A 137 -7.88 -21.32 -1.29
C THR A 137 -8.26 -20.01 -1.97
N GLY A 138 -7.51 -19.58 -3.01
CA GLY A 138 -7.67 -18.30 -3.67
C GLY A 138 -7.36 -17.10 -2.77
N ARG A 139 -6.61 -17.30 -1.67
CA ARG A 139 -6.35 -16.27 -0.68
C ARG A 139 -4.92 -15.75 -0.74
N ILE A 140 -4.77 -14.48 -0.38
CA ILE A 140 -3.48 -13.82 -0.24
C ILE A 140 -3.28 -13.35 1.20
N TYR A 141 -2.05 -13.45 1.69
CA TYR A 141 -1.66 -13.12 3.07
C TYR A 141 -0.39 -12.28 3.08
N PRO A 142 -0.11 -11.52 4.16
CA PRO A 142 1.21 -10.94 4.37
C PRO A 142 2.23 -12.06 4.55
N ASP A 143 3.36 -12.03 3.84
CA ASP A 143 4.42 -13.04 4.03
C ASP A 143 5.31 -12.65 5.23
N LEU A 144 4.73 -12.66 6.41
CA LEU A 144 5.36 -12.28 7.67
C LEU A 144 5.23 -13.41 8.69
N PRO A 145 6.32 -13.99 9.20
CA PRO A 145 6.25 -15.01 10.24
C PRO A 145 5.81 -14.37 11.57
N GLY A 146 5.02 -15.13 12.36
CA GLY A 146 4.60 -14.72 13.70
C GLY A 146 3.32 -13.87 13.71
N ASP A 147 3.25 -12.96 14.67
CA ASP A 147 2.06 -12.20 15.01
C ASP A 147 2.29 -10.68 14.84
N ASP A 148 1.21 -9.93 14.66
CA ASP A 148 1.25 -8.48 14.68
C ASP A 148 1.43 -7.92 16.10
N ALA A 149 1.54 -6.60 16.23
CA ALA A 149 1.70 -5.92 17.51
C ALA A 149 0.53 -6.13 18.49
N ARG A 150 -0.59 -6.67 18.03
CA ARG A 150 -1.77 -7.03 18.85
C ARG A 150 -1.80 -8.50 19.22
N GLY A 151 -0.82 -9.29 18.80
CA GLY A 151 -0.76 -10.74 18.99
C GLY A 151 -1.70 -11.52 18.04
N VAL A 152 -2.06 -10.95 16.88
CA VAL A 152 -2.85 -11.62 15.84
C VAL A 152 -1.91 -12.19 14.80
N SER A 153 -1.99 -13.50 14.56
CA SER A 153 -1.14 -14.17 13.58
C SER A 153 -1.40 -13.68 12.16
N TYR A 154 -0.33 -13.38 11.43
CA TYR A 154 -0.41 -12.97 10.03
C TYR A 154 -1.01 -14.07 9.13
N ALA A 155 -0.98 -15.31 9.54
CA ALA A 155 -1.66 -16.41 8.84
C ALA A 155 -3.19 -16.35 8.92
N THR A 156 -3.75 -15.48 9.77
CA THR A 156 -5.21 -15.31 9.94
C THR A 156 -5.76 -14.02 9.33
N TYR A 157 -4.90 -13.24 8.71
CA TYR A 157 -5.25 -11.97 8.07
C TYR A 157 -6.18 -12.11 6.87
#